data_f9a701f5bf5e2dacc6c0427032fef720
#
_entry.id   f9a701f5bf5e2dacc6c0427032fef720
#
_cell.length_a   1.000
_cell.length_b   1.000
_cell.length_c   1.000
_cell.angle_alpha   90.00
_cell.angle_beta   90.00
_cell.angle_gamma   90.00
#
_symmetry.space_group_name_H-M   'P 1'
#
loop_
_entity.id
_entity.type
_entity.pdbx_description
1 polymer ?
#
loop_
_entity_poly.entity_id
_entity_poly.type
_entity_poly.pdbx_seq_one_letter_code
_entity_poly.pdbx_strand_id
1 'polypeptide(L)'
;MLAPNLYNYLRKLGKVLPDPVKIFEIGPCYRKESDGKEHLEEFTMLNFCQMGSGCTRENLEAIIREFLEYLKIDFEIVGNSCLVYGDTLDIMHGDLELSSAVVGPVPLDREWGIEKPWIGAGFGLERLLKVMHNFKNIKRAARSESYYNGIPTNL
;
A
#
# COMPACT_ATOMS: atom_id res chain seq x y z
N MET A 1 2.91 3.93 2.68
CA MET A 1 3.16 3.98 4.15
C MET A 1 2.08 3.15 4.82
N LEU A 2 2.44 2.22 5.71
CA LEU A 2 1.44 1.48 6.47
C LEU A 2 0.60 2.45 7.29
N ALA A 3 -0.72 2.22 7.33
CA ALA A 3 -1.60 3.04 8.13
C ALA A 3 -1.18 3.00 9.62
N PRO A 4 -1.23 4.11 10.36
CA PRO A 4 -0.85 4.15 11.77
C PRO A 4 -1.59 3.11 12.62
N ASN A 5 -2.80 2.74 12.23
CA ASN A 5 -3.58 1.71 12.90
C ASN A 5 -2.92 0.33 12.83
N LEU A 6 -2.27 -0.05 11.71
CA LEU A 6 -1.57 -1.32 11.59
C LEU A 6 -0.44 -1.44 12.61
N TYR A 7 0.33 -0.36 12.84
CA TYR A 7 1.36 -0.33 13.88
C TYR A 7 0.78 -0.60 15.28
N ASN A 8 -0.35 0.03 15.61
CA ASN A 8 -1.04 -0.23 16.86
C ASN A 8 -1.53 -1.69 16.98
N TYR A 9 -2.03 -2.26 15.90
CA TYR A 9 -2.43 -3.66 15.87
C TYR A 9 -1.22 -4.59 16.01
N LEU A 10 -0.14 -4.36 15.27
CA LEU A 10 1.08 -5.15 15.40
C LEU A 10 1.59 -5.21 16.85
N ARG A 11 1.65 -4.05 17.51
CA ARG A 11 2.07 -3.95 18.90
C ARG A 11 1.17 -4.74 19.85
N LYS A 12 -0.16 -4.70 19.64
CA LYS A 12 -1.13 -5.37 20.49
C LYS A 12 -1.28 -6.84 20.16
N LEU A 13 -1.54 -7.14 18.89
CA LEU A 13 -1.90 -8.48 18.43
C LEU A 13 -0.69 -9.43 18.39
N GLY A 14 0.50 -8.92 18.12
CA GLY A 14 1.73 -9.70 18.14
C GLY A 14 2.05 -10.36 19.49
N LYS A 15 1.40 -9.89 20.58
CA LYS A 15 1.55 -10.45 21.93
C LYS A 15 0.52 -11.52 22.28
N VAL A 16 -0.63 -11.54 21.60
CA VAL A 16 -1.78 -12.36 21.98
C VAL A 16 -2.25 -13.34 20.90
N LEU A 17 -1.95 -13.07 19.64
CA LEU A 17 -2.32 -13.95 18.53
C LEU A 17 -1.21 -14.96 18.22
N PRO A 18 -1.58 -16.14 17.69
CA PRO A 18 -0.61 -17.14 17.25
C PRO A 18 0.25 -16.59 16.09
N ASP A 19 1.50 -17.04 16.04
CA ASP A 19 2.46 -16.71 15.02
C ASP A 19 2.25 -17.58 13.74
N PRO A 20 2.28 -17.03 12.51
CA PRO A 20 2.39 -15.61 12.18
C PRO A 20 1.06 -14.86 12.29
N VAL A 21 1.12 -13.60 12.74
CA VAL A 21 -0.03 -12.69 12.71
C VAL A 21 -0.14 -12.08 11.31
N LYS A 22 -1.29 -12.24 10.65
CA LYS A 22 -1.58 -11.66 9.34
C LYS A 22 -2.79 -10.76 9.44
N ILE A 23 -2.63 -9.51 9.04
CA ILE A 23 -3.70 -8.50 9.08
C ILE A 23 -3.70 -7.68 7.80
N PHE A 24 -4.86 -7.16 7.45
CA PHE A 24 -5.01 -6.15 6.40
C PHE A 24 -6.02 -5.09 6.84
N GLU A 25 -5.93 -3.92 6.23
CA GLU A 25 -6.82 -2.79 6.44
C GLU A 25 -7.13 -2.15 5.08
N ILE A 26 -8.40 -1.79 4.87
CA ILE A 26 -8.83 -0.99 3.72
C ILE A 26 -9.51 0.26 4.28
N GLY A 27 -9.05 1.42 3.88
CA GLY A 27 -9.61 2.68 4.37
C GLY A 27 -9.21 3.89 3.53
N PRO A 28 -9.95 5.00 3.71
CA PRO A 28 -9.63 6.25 3.04
C PRO A 28 -8.37 6.87 3.64
N CYS A 29 -7.57 7.46 2.77
CA CYS A 29 -6.42 8.28 3.11
C CYS A 29 -6.59 9.66 2.51
N TYR A 30 -6.10 10.66 3.24
CA TYR A 30 -6.17 12.07 2.86
C TYR A 30 -4.77 12.66 2.90
N ARG A 31 -4.37 13.33 1.84
CA ARG A 31 -3.12 14.06 1.80
C ARG A 31 -3.24 15.28 0.90
N LYS A 32 -2.54 16.35 1.26
CA LYS A 32 -2.42 17.51 0.40
C LYS A 32 -1.44 17.17 -0.73
N GLU A 33 -1.97 16.99 -1.91
CA GLU A 33 -1.19 16.71 -3.12
C GLU A 33 -1.13 17.93 -4.04
N SER A 34 -0.10 17.98 -4.86
CA SER A 34 -0.10 18.84 -6.04
C SER A 34 -1.01 18.23 -7.10
N ASP A 35 -1.76 19.05 -7.81
CA ASP A 35 -2.61 18.62 -8.93
C ASP A 35 -1.81 17.80 -9.96
N GLY A 36 -2.35 16.63 -10.32
CA GLY A 36 -1.71 15.74 -11.28
C GLY A 36 -2.66 14.64 -11.77
N LYS A 37 -2.29 14.01 -12.89
CA LYS A 37 -3.06 12.91 -13.49
C LYS A 37 -3.00 11.61 -12.68
N GLU A 38 -2.11 11.53 -11.71
CA GLU A 38 -1.76 10.33 -10.93
C GLU A 38 -1.91 10.53 -9.43
N HIS A 39 -2.44 11.68 -9.00
CA HIS A 39 -2.60 12.05 -7.62
C HIS A 39 -4.05 12.42 -7.29
N LEU A 40 -4.48 12.01 -6.11
CA LEU A 40 -5.77 12.36 -5.49
C LEU A 40 -5.51 12.85 -4.07
N GLU A 41 -6.27 13.84 -3.63
CA GLU A 41 -6.25 14.30 -2.23
C GLU A 41 -6.92 13.29 -1.30
N GLU A 42 -7.98 12.63 -1.78
CA GLU A 42 -8.65 11.52 -1.12
C GLU A 42 -8.51 10.26 -1.97
N PHE A 43 -8.03 9.18 -1.38
CA PHE A 43 -7.85 7.89 -2.05
C PHE A 43 -8.00 6.75 -1.05
N THR A 44 -8.17 5.54 -1.54
CA THR A 44 -8.31 4.35 -0.70
C THR A 44 -7.02 3.55 -0.69
N MET A 45 -6.55 3.22 0.50
CA MET A 45 -5.40 2.32 0.68
C MET A 45 -5.87 0.93 1.12
N LEU A 46 -5.32 -0.09 0.45
CA LEU A 46 -5.24 -1.43 0.98
C LEU A 46 -3.84 -1.60 1.58
N ASN A 47 -3.77 -1.81 2.87
CA ASN A 47 -2.53 -2.13 3.55
C ASN A 47 -2.59 -3.56 4.09
N PHE A 48 -1.52 -4.32 3.95
CA PHE A 48 -1.39 -5.60 4.64
C PHE A 48 -0.09 -5.66 5.42
N CYS A 49 -0.10 -6.49 6.45
CA CYS A 49 1.08 -6.75 7.26
C CYS A 49 1.08 -8.18 7.79
N GLN A 50 2.23 -8.83 7.78
CA GLN A 50 2.48 -10.08 8.48
C GLN A 50 3.59 -9.85 9.52
N MET A 51 3.44 -10.41 10.73
CA MET A 51 4.45 -10.36 11.79
C MET A 51 4.74 -11.78 12.29
N GLY A 52 6.00 -12.04 12.60
CA GLY A 52 6.46 -13.32 13.16
C GLY A 52 7.18 -14.17 12.12
N SER A 53 6.94 -15.48 12.14
CA SER A 53 7.62 -16.42 11.27
C SER A 53 7.33 -16.16 9.78
N GLY A 54 8.32 -16.42 8.92
CA GLY A 54 8.21 -16.23 7.48
C GLY A 54 8.24 -14.77 7.01
N CYS A 55 8.57 -13.81 7.87
CA CYS A 55 8.70 -12.40 7.50
C CYS A 55 10.06 -12.13 6.86
N THR A 56 10.21 -12.54 5.61
CA THR A 56 11.41 -12.32 4.79
C THR A 56 11.06 -11.49 3.56
N ARG A 57 12.08 -10.93 2.92
CA ARG A 57 11.92 -10.18 1.67
C ARG A 57 11.32 -11.06 0.57
N GLU A 58 11.80 -12.30 0.44
CA GLU A 58 11.34 -13.24 -0.56
C GLU A 58 9.85 -13.56 -0.38
N ASN A 59 9.40 -13.72 0.88
CA ASN A 59 7.99 -13.96 1.15
C ASN A 59 7.13 -12.72 0.85
N LEU A 60 7.61 -11.51 1.17
CA LEU A 60 6.94 -10.27 0.81
C LEU A 60 6.78 -10.14 -0.71
N GLU A 61 7.87 -10.36 -1.46
CA GLU A 61 7.85 -10.32 -2.92
C GLU A 61 6.91 -11.39 -3.52
N ALA A 62 6.86 -12.59 -2.93
CA ALA A 62 5.94 -13.64 -3.35
C ALA A 62 4.46 -13.26 -3.14
N ILE A 63 4.13 -12.68 -2.00
CA ILE A 63 2.76 -12.19 -1.71
C ILE A 63 2.35 -11.07 -2.69
N ILE A 64 3.25 -10.13 -2.93
CA ILE A 64 3.01 -9.02 -3.88
C ILE A 64 2.80 -9.58 -5.29
N ARG A 65 3.64 -10.52 -5.71
CA ARG A 65 3.53 -11.18 -7.02
C ARG A 65 2.19 -11.89 -7.16
N GLU A 66 1.83 -12.74 -6.23
CA GLU A 66 0.55 -13.47 -6.25
C GLU A 66 -0.64 -12.51 -6.35
N PHE A 67 -0.63 -11.42 -5.59
CA PHE A 67 -1.68 -10.42 -5.60
C PHE A 67 -1.81 -9.70 -6.95
N LEU A 68 -0.69 -9.24 -7.52
CA LEU A 68 -0.72 -8.48 -8.78
C LEU A 68 -0.94 -9.37 -10.00
N GLU A 69 -0.44 -10.60 -10.00
CA GLU A 69 -0.74 -11.61 -11.03
C GLU A 69 -2.22 -11.98 -11.04
N TYR A 70 -2.85 -12.12 -9.85
CA TYR A 70 -4.30 -12.30 -9.74
C TYR A 70 -5.07 -11.15 -10.40
N LEU A 71 -4.62 -9.91 -10.22
CA LEU A 71 -5.19 -8.72 -10.85
C LEU A 71 -4.79 -8.56 -12.33
N LYS A 72 -3.89 -9.40 -12.85
CA LYS A 72 -3.32 -9.32 -14.21
C LYS A 72 -2.62 -7.98 -14.47
N ILE A 73 -1.89 -7.49 -13.50
CA ILE A 73 -1.11 -6.25 -13.57
C ILE A 73 0.37 -6.62 -13.71
N ASP A 74 1.02 -6.15 -14.76
CA ASP A 74 2.47 -6.23 -14.91
C ASP A 74 3.14 -5.24 -13.97
N PHE A 75 4.26 -5.65 -13.37
CA PHE A 75 4.97 -4.82 -12.39
C PHE A 75 6.46 -5.15 -12.31
N GLU A 76 7.20 -4.22 -11.77
CA GLU A 76 8.61 -4.36 -11.39
C GLU A 76 8.77 -4.00 -9.90
N ILE A 77 9.70 -4.65 -9.22
CA ILE A 77 10.07 -4.32 -7.84
C ILE A 77 11.41 -3.60 -7.87
N VAL A 78 11.43 -2.37 -7.37
CA VAL A 78 12.60 -1.50 -7.35
C VAL A 78 12.97 -1.19 -5.91
N GLY A 79 14.27 -1.31 -5.58
CA GLY A 79 14.78 -0.89 -4.27
C GLY A 79 14.69 0.64 -4.13
N ASN A 80 14.24 1.10 -2.99
CA ASN A 80 14.16 2.50 -2.64
C ASN A 80 14.53 2.70 -1.17
N SER A 81 14.50 3.93 -0.68
CA SER A 81 14.71 4.27 0.73
C SER A 81 13.82 5.43 1.15
N CYS A 82 13.39 5.41 2.40
CA CYS A 82 12.68 6.54 2.98
C CYS A 82 13.14 6.85 4.41
N LEU A 83 12.88 8.08 4.84
CA LEU A 83 13.32 8.57 6.15
C LEU A 83 12.66 7.84 7.34
N VAL A 84 11.51 7.21 7.13
CA VAL A 84 10.76 6.54 8.20
C VAL A 84 11.15 5.08 8.33
N TYR A 85 11.25 4.37 7.20
CA TYR A 85 11.44 2.92 7.19
C TYR A 85 12.87 2.48 6.84
N GLY A 86 13.73 3.39 6.38
CA GLY A 86 15.02 3.04 5.80
C GLY A 86 14.84 2.41 4.43
N ASP A 87 15.35 1.19 4.23
CA ASP A 87 15.23 0.49 2.96
C ASP A 87 13.79 0.05 2.69
N THR A 88 13.29 0.38 1.52
CA THR A 88 11.94 0.08 1.03
C THR A 88 11.98 -0.57 -0.33
N LEU A 89 10.86 -1.14 -0.75
CA LEU A 89 10.64 -1.66 -2.09
C LEU A 89 9.47 -0.91 -2.71
N ASP A 90 9.70 -0.30 -3.86
CA ASP A 90 8.63 0.28 -4.64
C ASP A 90 8.17 -0.71 -5.71
N ILE A 91 6.87 -0.83 -5.86
CA ILE A 91 6.22 -1.69 -6.85
C ILE A 91 5.70 -0.79 -7.95
N MET A 92 6.31 -0.90 -9.13
CA MET A 92 6.09 0.00 -10.25
C MET A 92 5.34 -0.69 -11.38
N HIS A 93 4.46 0.03 -12.06
CA HIS A 93 3.90 -0.31 -13.36
C HIS A 93 4.31 0.78 -14.36
N GLY A 94 5.36 0.52 -15.16
CA GLY A 94 6.04 1.59 -15.90
C GLY A 94 6.52 2.68 -14.94
N ASP A 95 6.12 3.92 -15.19
CA ASP A 95 6.48 5.06 -14.34
C ASP A 95 5.53 5.26 -13.13
N LEU A 96 4.46 4.46 -13.03
CA LEU A 96 3.47 4.59 -11.96
C LEU A 96 3.81 3.72 -10.76
N GLU A 97 4.05 4.33 -9.61
CA GLU A 97 4.16 3.61 -8.33
C GLU A 97 2.78 3.08 -7.88
N LEU A 98 2.64 1.76 -7.79
CA LEU A 98 1.42 1.09 -7.31
C LEU A 98 1.42 0.94 -5.80
N SER A 99 2.60 0.70 -5.21
CA SER A 99 2.76 0.35 -3.80
C SER A 99 4.17 0.66 -3.34
N SER A 100 4.29 0.89 -2.04
CA SER A 100 5.58 0.82 -1.32
C SER A 100 5.50 -0.28 -0.27
N ALA A 101 6.55 -1.08 -0.16
CA ALA A 101 6.63 -2.24 0.72
C ALA A 101 7.89 -2.20 1.60
N VAL A 102 7.81 -2.83 2.77
CA VAL A 102 8.84 -2.76 3.80
C VAL A 102 9.06 -4.12 4.44
N VAL A 103 10.30 -4.42 4.76
CA VAL A 103 10.71 -5.54 5.60
C VAL A 103 11.22 -4.98 6.92
N GLY A 104 10.49 -5.26 7.99
CA GLY A 104 10.89 -4.93 9.36
C GLY A 104 11.71 -6.06 10.01
N PRO A 105 12.39 -5.78 11.13
CA PRO A 105 12.21 -4.56 11.94
C PRO A 105 12.89 -3.32 11.34
N VAL A 106 12.27 -2.18 11.51
CA VAL A 106 12.81 -0.87 11.15
C VAL A 106 13.22 -0.10 12.40
N PRO A 107 14.07 0.95 12.30
CA PRO A 107 14.53 1.68 13.48
C PRO A 107 13.42 2.18 14.41
N LEU A 108 12.30 2.60 13.84
CA LEU A 108 11.14 3.11 14.58
C LEU A 108 10.42 2.06 15.42
N ASP A 109 10.52 0.79 15.08
CA ASP A 109 9.79 -0.31 15.72
C ASP A 109 10.11 -0.42 17.20
N ARG A 110 11.35 -0.18 17.58
CA ARG A 110 11.80 -0.24 18.98
C ARG A 110 11.05 0.73 19.87
N GLU A 111 10.78 1.94 19.38
CA GLU A 111 10.03 2.96 20.11
C GLU A 111 8.56 2.57 20.28
N TRP A 112 8.02 1.80 19.35
CA TRP A 112 6.65 1.30 19.37
C TRP A 112 6.50 -0.05 20.09
N GLY A 113 7.60 -0.63 20.58
CA GLY A 113 7.61 -1.93 21.24
C GLY A 113 7.25 -3.08 20.30
N ILE A 114 7.64 -2.99 19.04
CA ILE A 114 7.56 -4.04 18.03
C ILE A 114 8.92 -4.72 17.97
N GLU A 115 8.99 -5.97 18.42
CA GLU A 115 10.24 -6.72 18.54
C GLU A 115 10.36 -7.86 17.52
N LYS A 116 9.21 -8.32 17.01
CA LYS A 116 9.17 -9.42 16.04
C LYS A 116 9.42 -8.91 14.63
N PRO A 117 10.05 -9.71 13.76
CA PRO A 117 10.14 -9.37 12.33
C PRO A 117 8.74 -9.25 11.73
N TRP A 118 8.60 -8.37 10.76
CA TRP A 118 7.35 -8.16 10.05
C TRP A 118 7.62 -7.73 8.61
N ILE A 119 6.62 -7.93 7.74
CA ILE A 119 6.60 -7.47 6.36
C ILE A 119 5.27 -6.79 6.09
N GLY A 120 5.25 -5.81 5.19
CA GLY A 120 4.01 -5.15 4.82
C GLY A 120 4.12 -4.32 3.56
N ALA A 121 2.97 -4.06 2.94
CA ALA A 121 2.85 -3.19 1.79
C ALA A 121 1.53 -2.43 1.80
N GLY A 122 1.51 -1.29 1.12
CA GLY A 122 0.32 -0.46 0.96
C GLY A 122 0.06 -0.13 -0.51
N PHE A 123 -1.13 -0.50 -1.00
CA PHE A 123 -1.57 -0.27 -2.37
C PHE A 123 -2.64 0.81 -2.44
N GLY A 124 -2.48 1.78 -3.34
CA GLY A 124 -3.55 2.71 -3.69
C GLY A 124 -4.55 2.03 -4.63
N LEU A 125 -5.80 1.81 -4.17
CA LEU A 125 -6.79 1.09 -4.96
C LEU A 125 -7.14 1.80 -6.26
N GLU A 126 -7.19 3.13 -6.24
CA GLU A 126 -7.45 3.93 -7.44
C GLU A 126 -6.34 3.81 -8.49
N ARG A 127 -5.08 3.62 -8.06
CA ARG A 127 -3.95 3.34 -8.97
C ARG A 127 -4.09 1.96 -9.61
N LEU A 128 -4.46 0.94 -8.83
CA LEU A 128 -4.74 -0.41 -9.35
C LEU A 128 -5.88 -0.36 -10.36
N LEU A 129 -7.00 0.31 -10.05
CA LEU A 129 -8.12 0.47 -10.96
C LEU A 129 -7.73 1.25 -12.23
N LYS A 130 -6.91 2.30 -12.10
CA LYS A 130 -6.40 3.05 -13.25
C LYS A 130 -5.67 2.13 -14.24
N VAL A 131 -4.81 1.24 -13.73
CA VAL A 131 -4.06 0.29 -14.57
C VAL A 131 -5.00 -0.77 -15.15
N MET A 132 -5.80 -1.45 -14.32
CA MET A 132 -6.71 -2.52 -14.75
C MET A 132 -7.67 -2.08 -15.86
N HIS A 133 -8.16 -0.85 -15.82
CA HIS A 133 -9.10 -0.28 -16.78
C HIS A 133 -8.48 0.66 -17.81
N ASN A 134 -7.16 0.79 -17.78
CA ASN A 134 -6.41 1.68 -18.68
C ASN A 134 -6.95 3.12 -18.68
N PHE A 135 -7.25 3.66 -17.50
CA PHE A 135 -7.73 5.04 -17.37
C PHE A 135 -6.60 6.04 -17.60
N LYS A 136 -6.84 7.02 -18.47
CA LYS A 136 -5.86 8.10 -18.73
C LYS A 136 -5.63 8.99 -17.50
N ASN A 137 -6.62 9.10 -16.61
CA ASN A 137 -6.57 9.93 -15.41
C ASN A 137 -7.12 9.15 -14.22
N ILE A 138 -6.41 9.22 -13.08
CA ILE A 138 -6.79 8.52 -11.84
C ILE A 138 -8.12 9.03 -11.28
N LYS A 139 -8.53 10.26 -11.60
CA LYS A 139 -9.84 10.81 -11.20
C LYS A 139 -11.02 9.96 -11.66
N ARG A 140 -10.85 9.16 -12.72
CA ARG A 140 -11.88 8.20 -13.19
C ARG A 140 -12.07 6.99 -12.26
N ALA A 141 -11.09 6.71 -11.43
CA ALA A 141 -11.17 5.67 -10.40
C ALA A 141 -11.61 6.23 -9.03
N ALA A 142 -11.75 7.56 -8.90
CA ALA A 142 -12.18 8.20 -7.67
C ALA A 142 -13.65 7.88 -7.35
N ARG A 143 -13.98 7.84 -6.07
CA ARG A 143 -15.34 7.54 -5.59
C ARG A 143 -16.36 8.62 -5.91
N SER A 144 -15.92 9.86 -6.06
CA SER A 144 -16.79 11.01 -6.33
C SER A 144 -16.61 11.47 -7.76
N GLU A 145 -17.71 11.55 -8.48
CA GLU A 145 -17.79 12.18 -9.80
C GLU A 145 -18.68 13.41 -9.71
N SER A 146 -18.24 14.51 -10.32
CA SER A 146 -19.07 15.70 -10.49
C SER A 146 -19.90 15.58 -11.76
N TYR A 147 -21.16 15.99 -11.68
CA TYR A 147 -22.08 15.98 -12.81
C TYR A 147 -22.60 17.39 -13.07
N TYR A 148 -22.69 17.77 -14.33
CA TYR A 148 -23.41 18.94 -14.78
C TYR A 148 -24.51 18.53 -15.76
N ASN A 149 -25.78 18.81 -15.43
CA ASN A 149 -26.95 18.36 -16.19
C ASN A 149 -26.96 16.86 -16.50
N GLY A 150 -26.51 16.02 -15.54
CA GLY A 150 -26.46 14.57 -15.69
C GLY A 150 -25.30 14.05 -16.53
N ILE A 151 -24.40 14.90 -16.97
CA ILE A 151 -23.18 14.56 -17.70
C ILE A 151 -21.98 14.60 -16.74
N PRO A 152 -21.18 13.52 -16.62
CA PRO A 152 -19.98 13.55 -15.79
C PRO A 152 -19.01 14.63 -16.24
N THR A 153 -18.54 15.45 -15.30
CA THR A 153 -17.57 16.53 -15.58
C THR A 153 -16.14 16.05 -15.47
N ASN A 154 -15.86 14.80 -15.83
CA ASN A 154 -14.50 14.22 -15.77
C ASN A 154 -13.58 14.96 -16.73
N LEU A 155 -12.95 15.98 -16.21
CA LEU A 155 -11.91 16.76 -16.88
C LEU A 155 -10.52 16.19 -16.58
#